data_032b1c6706313f65b9244fd6af58a053
#
_entry.id   032b1c6706313f65b9244fd6af58a053
#
_cell.length_a   1.000
_cell.length_b   1.000
_cell.length_c   1.000
_cell.angle_alpha   90.00
_cell.angle_beta   90.00
_cell.angle_gamma   90.00
#
_symmetry.space_group_name_H-M   'P 1'
#
loop_
_entity.id
_entity.type
_entity.pdbx_description
1 polymer ?
#
loop_
_entity_poly.entity_id
_entity_poly.type
_entity_poly.pdbx_seq_one_letter_code
_entity_poly.pdbx_strand_id
1 'polypeptide(L)'
;IAEYAQGHTIVVEKSTLPVRTAETIKKILDSSNTRVDNNNILKSFSVLSNPEFLSEGNAVKDLENPDRVLIGGDNENAIDALQSLYKGWIPSEKIIRTNLWSSELSKLVANAFLAQRISSINSISALCEATGANIGEVAKAIGADSRIGKNFLKSGPGFGGSCFKKDILNLVYLS
;
A
#
# COMPACT_ATOMS: atom_id res chain seq x y z
N ILE A 1 -6.90 -7.80 20.94
CA ILE A 1 -6.26 -6.52 21.31
C ILE A 1 -7.06 -5.87 22.45
N ALA A 2 -8.34 -5.58 22.27
CA ALA A 2 -9.15 -4.84 23.25
C ALA A 2 -9.13 -5.44 24.66
N GLU A 3 -9.11 -6.76 24.80
CA GLU A 3 -9.09 -7.46 26.07
C GLU A 3 -7.76 -7.29 26.84
N TYR A 4 -6.64 -7.39 26.13
CA TYR A 4 -5.30 -7.48 26.74
C TYR A 4 -4.48 -6.18 26.65
N ALA A 5 -4.94 -5.17 25.91
CA ALA A 5 -4.26 -3.90 25.82
C ALA A 5 -4.18 -3.19 27.18
N GLN A 6 -3.08 -2.45 27.41
CA GLN A 6 -2.85 -1.66 28.62
C GLN A 6 -2.69 -0.19 28.23
N GLY A 7 -3.46 0.69 28.86
CA GLY A 7 -3.44 2.12 28.60
C GLY A 7 -3.72 2.49 27.14
N HIS A 8 -2.95 3.43 26.60
CA HIS A 8 -3.03 3.82 25.18
C HIS A 8 -2.24 2.86 24.30
N THR A 9 -2.89 2.29 23.27
CA THR A 9 -2.29 1.33 22.35
C THR A 9 -2.41 1.80 20.91
N ILE A 10 -1.30 1.83 20.19
CA ILE A 10 -1.25 2.12 18.76
C ILE A 10 -1.40 0.79 18.00
N VAL A 11 -2.45 0.67 17.21
CA VAL A 11 -2.73 -0.48 16.34
C VAL A 11 -2.34 -0.10 14.92
N VAL A 12 -1.39 -0.84 14.35
CA VAL A 12 -0.89 -0.58 13.00
C VAL A 12 -1.41 -1.66 12.06
N GLU A 13 -2.20 -1.22 11.10
CA GLU A 13 -2.73 -2.08 10.06
C GLU A 13 -1.75 -2.10 8.88
N LYS A 14 -1.14 -3.28 8.64
CA LYS A 14 -0.12 -3.51 7.60
C LYS A 14 -0.67 -4.14 6.33
N SER A 15 -1.78 -4.85 6.43
CA SER A 15 -2.40 -5.57 5.32
C SER A 15 -3.04 -4.61 4.31
N THR A 16 -3.11 -5.04 3.05
CA THR A 16 -3.91 -4.34 2.04
C THR A 16 -5.37 -4.65 2.27
N LEU A 17 -6.13 -3.65 2.65
CA LEU A 17 -7.55 -3.76 3.01
C LEU A 17 -8.37 -2.69 2.27
N PRO A 18 -9.70 -2.86 2.17
CA PRO A 18 -10.60 -1.85 1.63
C PRO A 18 -10.52 -0.53 2.41
N VAL A 19 -10.76 0.59 1.73
CA VAL A 19 -10.85 1.91 2.37
C VAL A 19 -11.90 1.90 3.47
N ARG A 20 -11.62 2.55 4.60
CA ARG A 20 -12.38 2.60 5.86
C ARG A 20 -12.25 1.38 6.77
N THR A 21 -11.37 0.45 6.47
CA THR A 21 -11.14 -0.70 7.36
C THR A 21 -10.53 -0.26 8.69
N ALA A 22 -9.53 0.61 8.68
CA ALA A 22 -8.93 1.11 9.91
C ALA A 22 -9.92 1.91 10.77
N GLU A 23 -10.82 2.68 10.15
CA GLU A 23 -11.93 3.34 10.86
C GLU A 23 -12.85 2.32 11.53
N THR A 24 -13.17 1.22 10.85
CA THR A 24 -14.00 0.13 11.38
C THR A 24 -13.30 -0.57 12.55
N ILE A 25 -12.00 -0.87 12.42
CA ILE A 25 -11.18 -1.43 13.49
C ILE A 25 -11.23 -0.51 14.72
N LYS A 26 -11.05 0.80 14.52
CA LYS A 26 -11.13 1.77 15.63
C LYS A 26 -12.49 1.75 16.32
N LYS A 27 -13.59 1.76 15.57
CA LYS A 27 -14.95 1.67 16.14
C LYS A 27 -15.16 0.41 16.96
N ILE A 28 -14.66 -0.74 16.50
CA ILE A 28 -14.73 -2.01 17.23
C ILE A 28 -13.93 -1.93 18.53
N LEU A 29 -12.71 -1.39 18.49
CA LEU A 29 -11.87 -1.26 19.67
C LEU A 29 -12.46 -0.29 20.70
N ASP A 30 -12.98 0.86 20.23
CA ASP A 30 -13.61 1.86 21.10
C ASP A 30 -14.94 1.37 21.71
N SER A 31 -15.66 0.47 21.03
CA SER A 31 -16.91 -0.11 21.51
C SER A 31 -16.70 -1.31 22.44
N SER A 32 -15.47 -1.77 22.64
CA SER A 32 -15.19 -2.90 23.51
C SER A 32 -15.59 -2.62 24.95
N ASN A 33 -16.24 -3.59 25.62
CA ASN A 33 -16.75 -3.46 26.99
C ASN A 33 -15.66 -3.32 28.07
N THR A 34 -14.39 -3.54 27.72
CA THR A 34 -13.25 -3.43 28.63
C THR A 34 -12.60 -2.05 28.50
N ARG A 35 -13.18 -1.04 29.16
CA ARG A 35 -12.69 0.35 29.12
C ARG A 35 -11.46 0.61 30.01
N VAL A 36 -11.17 -0.24 30.94
CA VAL A 36 -10.02 -0.13 31.83
C VAL A 36 -9.13 -1.37 31.73
N ASP A 37 -7.84 -1.20 31.93
CA ASP A 37 -6.89 -2.31 32.03
C ASP A 37 -6.85 -2.92 33.44
N ASN A 38 -5.97 -3.90 33.67
CA ASN A 38 -5.80 -4.56 34.96
C ASN A 38 -5.30 -3.61 36.07
N ASN A 39 -4.78 -2.45 35.72
CA ASN A 39 -4.32 -1.41 36.65
C ASN A 39 -5.36 -0.29 36.82
N ASN A 40 -6.60 -0.49 36.37
CA ASN A 40 -7.68 0.49 36.39
C ASN A 40 -7.38 1.76 35.54
N ILE A 41 -6.52 1.66 34.53
CA ILE A 41 -6.18 2.74 33.61
C ILE A 41 -7.11 2.68 32.39
N LEU A 42 -7.63 3.83 31.95
CA LEU A 42 -8.48 3.92 30.76
C LEU A 42 -7.73 3.45 29.50
N LYS A 43 -8.30 2.46 28.84
CA LYS A 43 -7.80 2.00 27.53
C LYS A 43 -8.23 2.98 26.45
N SER A 44 -7.32 3.27 25.53
CA SER A 44 -7.59 4.04 24.32
C SER A 44 -6.78 3.51 23.15
N PHE A 45 -7.26 3.75 21.93
CA PHE A 45 -6.64 3.19 20.74
C PHE A 45 -6.44 4.25 19.66
N SER A 46 -5.26 4.27 19.06
CA SER A 46 -5.02 4.93 17.78
C SER A 46 -4.81 3.86 16.72
N VAL A 47 -5.51 3.95 15.60
CA VAL A 47 -5.35 3.02 14.48
C VAL A 47 -4.64 3.75 13.35
N LEU A 48 -3.57 3.15 12.83
CA LEU A 48 -2.79 3.68 11.72
C LEU A 48 -2.85 2.69 10.55
N SER A 49 -2.93 3.22 9.33
CA SER A 49 -2.71 2.48 8.09
C SER A 49 -1.25 2.62 7.67
N ASN A 50 -0.56 1.50 7.50
CA ASN A 50 0.83 1.44 7.08
C ASN A 50 1.02 0.32 6.05
N PRO A 51 0.43 0.48 4.84
CA PRO A 51 0.48 -0.57 3.82
C PRO A 51 1.92 -0.84 3.38
N GLU A 52 2.20 -2.10 3.05
CA GLU A 52 3.46 -2.51 2.47
C GLU A 52 3.43 -2.40 0.93
N PHE A 53 4.59 -2.15 0.32
CA PHE A 53 4.77 -2.07 -1.13
C PHE A 53 5.87 -3.04 -1.60
N LEU A 54 5.91 -4.22 -0.99
CA LEU A 54 6.91 -5.23 -1.25
C LEU A 54 6.65 -5.92 -2.59
N SER A 55 7.72 -6.28 -3.30
CA SER A 55 7.65 -7.05 -4.53
C SER A 55 8.02 -8.51 -4.28
N GLU A 56 7.32 -9.42 -4.97
CA GLU A 56 7.59 -10.85 -4.90
C GLU A 56 9.06 -11.15 -5.29
N GLY A 57 9.74 -11.93 -4.46
CA GLY A 57 11.14 -12.28 -4.65
C GLY A 57 12.16 -11.26 -4.09
N ASN A 58 11.73 -10.02 -3.77
CA ASN A 58 12.60 -8.97 -3.23
C ASN A 58 12.12 -8.40 -1.87
N ALA A 59 11.16 -9.04 -1.22
CA ALA A 59 10.46 -8.50 -0.06
C ALA A 59 11.38 -8.03 1.07
N VAL A 60 12.44 -8.79 1.40
CA VAL A 60 13.40 -8.40 2.45
C VAL A 60 14.17 -7.14 2.05
N LYS A 61 14.69 -7.09 0.82
CA LYS A 61 15.40 -5.94 0.29
C LYS A 61 14.52 -4.68 0.23
N ASP A 62 13.26 -4.86 -0.20
CA ASP A 62 12.29 -3.77 -0.26
C ASP A 62 11.90 -3.26 1.14
N LEU A 63 11.92 -4.13 2.16
CA LEU A 63 11.70 -3.75 3.55
C LEU A 63 12.89 -2.98 4.14
N GLU A 64 14.11 -3.43 3.84
CA GLU A 64 15.35 -2.79 4.32
C GLU A 64 15.60 -1.44 3.63
N ASN A 65 15.25 -1.33 2.35
CA ASN A 65 15.47 -0.13 1.56
C ASN A 65 14.27 0.17 0.63
N PRO A 66 13.11 0.54 1.19
CA PRO A 66 11.92 0.81 0.42
C PRO A 66 12.05 2.10 -0.41
N ASP A 67 11.30 2.18 -1.51
CA ASP A 67 11.12 3.43 -2.24
C ASP A 67 10.41 4.48 -1.40
N ARG A 68 9.45 4.03 -0.58
CA ARG A 68 8.66 4.83 0.35
C ARG A 68 8.07 4.02 1.48
N VAL A 69 7.83 4.68 2.60
CA VAL A 69 6.99 4.20 3.71
C VAL A 69 5.79 5.12 3.82
N LEU A 70 4.58 4.57 3.81
CA LEU A 70 3.34 5.34 3.91
C LEU A 70 2.74 5.13 5.30
N ILE A 71 2.43 6.23 5.99
CA ILE A 71 1.80 6.23 7.32
C ILE A 71 0.55 7.10 7.24
N GLY A 72 -0.61 6.48 7.35
CA GLY A 72 -1.90 7.16 7.41
C GLY A 72 -2.49 7.11 8.81
N GLY A 73 -3.02 8.22 9.27
CA GLY A 73 -3.66 8.30 10.58
C GLY A 73 -4.22 9.68 10.89
N ASP A 74 -4.96 9.76 12.00
CA ASP A 74 -5.59 11.00 12.48
C ASP A 74 -4.96 11.48 13.80
N ASN A 75 -4.09 10.68 14.43
CA ASN A 75 -3.40 11.01 15.68
C ASN A 75 -1.91 11.25 15.43
N GLU A 76 -1.48 12.50 15.51
CA GLU A 76 -0.09 12.89 15.25
C GLU A 76 0.91 12.18 16.16
N ASN A 77 0.60 12.00 17.46
CA ASN A 77 1.49 11.32 18.37
C ASN A 77 1.70 9.84 17.99
N ALA A 78 0.66 9.18 17.51
CA ALA A 78 0.74 7.81 17.03
C ALA A 78 1.54 7.72 15.71
N ILE A 79 1.34 8.68 14.80
CA ILE A 79 2.11 8.82 13.57
C ILE A 79 3.59 9.04 13.88
N ASP A 80 3.90 9.95 14.80
CA ASP A 80 5.27 10.25 15.23
C ASP A 80 5.95 9.03 15.86
N ALA A 81 5.23 8.28 16.68
CA ALA A 81 5.75 7.04 17.28
C ALA A 81 6.12 6.01 16.21
N LEU A 82 5.21 5.75 15.25
CA LEU A 82 5.48 4.81 14.16
C LEU A 82 6.60 5.31 13.24
N GLN A 83 6.61 6.60 12.91
CA GLN A 83 7.68 7.19 12.12
C GLN A 83 9.04 7.07 12.80
N SER A 84 9.10 7.23 14.12
CA SER A 84 10.34 7.10 14.89
C SER A 84 10.94 5.70 14.80
N LEU A 85 10.11 4.67 14.73
CA LEU A 85 10.58 3.30 14.48
C LEU A 85 11.27 3.20 13.11
N TYR A 86 10.63 3.70 12.05
CA TYR A 86 11.18 3.63 10.69
C TYR A 86 12.45 4.46 10.53
N LYS A 87 12.58 5.61 11.19
CA LYS A 87 13.79 6.47 11.15
C LYS A 87 15.06 5.75 11.58
N GLY A 88 14.96 4.61 12.27
CA GLY A 88 16.09 3.78 12.62
C GLY A 88 16.88 3.24 11.42
N TRP A 89 16.23 3.11 10.24
CA TRP A 89 16.88 2.62 9.01
C TRP A 89 16.36 3.28 7.72
N ILE A 90 15.26 4.05 7.75
CA ILE A 90 14.67 4.71 6.59
C ILE A 90 14.89 6.22 6.67
N PRO A 91 15.45 6.86 5.61
CA PRO A 91 15.55 8.31 5.52
C PRO A 91 14.19 8.99 5.60
N SER A 92 14.13 10.14 6.31
CA SER A 92 12.86 10.81 6.59
C SER A 92 12.11 11.26 5.33
N GLU A 93 12.81 11.59 4.26
CA GLU A 93 12.22 11.99 2.97
C GLU A 93 11.48 10.86 2.24
N LYS A 94 11.74 9.60 2.62
CA LYS A 94 11.01 8.44 2.12
C LYS A 94 9.74 8.13 2.93
N ILE A 95 9.53 8.81 4.06
CA ILE A 95 8.35 8.60 4.91
C ILE A 95 7.28 9.62 4.56
N ILE A 96 6.17 9.14 4.03
CA ILE A 96 5.05 9.96 3.58
C ILE A 96 3.91 9.84 4.60
N ARG A 97 3.47 10.97 5.15
CA ARG A 97 2.30 11.03 6.03
C ARG A 97 1.06 11.39 5.24
N THR A 98 -0.04 10.72 5.51
CA THR A 98 -1.34 10.98 4.87
C THR A 98 -2.47 10.84 5.89
N ASN A 99 -3.69 11.22 5.49
CA ASN A 99 -4.86 10.77 6.24
C ASN A 99 -5.05 9.25 6.07
N LEU A 100 -5.86 8.67 6.93
CA LEU A 100 -6.09 7.23 7.03
C LEU A 100 -6.58 6.62 5.71
N TRP A 101 -7.61 7.23 5.11
CA TRP A 101 -8.24 6.71 3.89
C TRP A 101 -7.35 6.86 2.65
N SER A 102 -6.59 7.95 2.55
CA SER A 102 -5.60 8.12 1.47
C SER A 102 -4.51 7.07 1.52
N SER A 103 -4.07 6.68 2.72
CA SER A 103 -3.11 5.60 2.89
C SER A 103 -3.66 4.26 2.38
N GLU A 104 -4.86 3.87 2.83
CA GLU A 104 -5.52 2.63 2.40
C GLU A 104 -5.74 2.61 0.87
N LEU A 105 -6.27 3.71 0.31
CA LEU A 105 -6.53 3.82 -1.13
C LEU A 105 -5.25 3.77 -1.96
N SER A 106 -4.18 4.42 -1.51
CA SER A 106 -2.91 4.52 -2.26
C SER A 106 -2.32 3.16 -2.61
N LYS A 107 -2.45 2.17 -1.73
CA LYS A 107 -1.97 0.80 -2.02
C LYS A 107 -2.76 0.14 -3.14
N LEU A 108 -4.08 0.23 -3.11
CA LEU A 108 -4.97 -0.33 -4.14
C LEU A 108 -4.70 0.34 -5.49
N VAL A 109 -4.62 1.67 -5.51
CA VAL A 109 -4.36 2.46 -6.72
C VAL A 109 -2.98 2.13 -7.29
N ALA A 110 -1.94 2.02 -6.46
CA ALA A 110 -0.60 1.66 -6.95
C ALA A 110 -0.61 0.33 -7.71
N ASN A 111 -1.25 -0.70 -7.17
CA ASN A 111 -1.36 -2.00 -7.84
C ASN A 111 -2.20 -1.94 -9.12
N ALA A 112 -3.28 -1.14 -9.13
CA ALA A 112 -4.08 -0.93 -10.34
C ALA A 112 -3.28 -0.23 -11.45
N PHE A 113 -2.48 0.78 -11.13
CA PHE A 113 -1.59 1.44 -12.10
C PHE A 113 -0.53 0.50 -12.67
N LEU A 114 0.06 -0.38 -11.84
CA LEU A 114 1.01 -1.39 -12.33
C LEU A 114 0.32 -2.38 -13.29
N ALA A 115 -0.86 -2.87 -12.95
CA ALA A 115 -1.64 -3.75 -13.81
C ALA A 115 -2.07 -3.05 -15.11
N GLN A 116 -2.46 -1.78 -15.06
CA GLN A 116 -2.79 -0.96 -16.23
C GLN A 116 -1.61 -0.84 -17.19
N ARG A 117 -0.39 -0.65 -16.70
CA ARG A 117 0.83 -0.60 -17.53
C ARG A 117 1.01 -1.89 -18.34
N ILE A 118 0.82 -3.05 -17.70
CA ILE A 118 0.89 -4.35 -18.37
C ILE A 118 -0.21 -4.48 -19.43
N SER A 119 -1.44 -4.09 -19.10
CA SER A 119 -2.55 -4.11 -20.06
C SER A 119 -2.31 -3.16 -21.25
N SER A 120 -1.75 -1.97 -20.99
CA SER A 120 -1.43 -0.99 -22.03
C SER A 120 -0.38 -1.53 -22.99
N ILE A 121 0.75 -2.08 -22.48
CA ILE A 121 1.80 -2.60 -23.36
C ILE A 121 1.32 -3.83 -24.14
N ASN A 122 0.43 -4.64 -23.59
CA ASN A 122 -0.19 -5.75 -24.30
C ASN A 122 -1.09 -5.28 -25.46
N SER A 123 -1.84 -4.20 -25.28
CA SER A 123 -2.62 -3.59 -26.36
C SER A 123 -1.72 -3.06 -27.49
N ILE A 124 -0.58 -2.48 -27.16
CA ILE A 124 0.43 -2.03 -28.12
C ILE A 124 1.10 -3.22 -28.83
N SER A 125 1.26 -4.36 -28.15
CA SER A 125 1.79 -5.59 -28.77
C SER A 125 0.95 -6.05 -29.96
N ALA A 126 -0.38 -6.01 -29.84
CA ALA A 126 -1.27 -6.34 -30.96
C ALA A 126 -1.11 -5.38 -32.17
N LEU A 127 -0.89 -4.07 -31.87
CA LEU A 127 -0.61 -3.09 -32.92
C LEU A 127 0.76 -3.36 -33.59
N CYS A 128 1.76 -3.75 -32.83
CA CYS A 128 3.07 -4.12 -33.37
C CYS A 128 2.95 -5.33 -34.33
N GLU A 129 2.17 -6.34 -33.96
CA GLU A 129 1.92 -7.49 -34.84
C GLU A 129 1.28 -7.06 -36.18
N ALA A 130 0.33 -6.14 -36.14
CA ALA A 130 -0.35 -5.65 -37.34
C ALA A 130 0.55 -4.76 -38.24
N THR A 131 1.55 -4.09 -37.67
CA THR A 131 2.42 -3.13 -38.38
C THR A 131 3.82 -3.66 -38.71
N GLY A 132 4.19 -4.84 -38.19
CA GLY A 132 5.55 -5.39 -38.32
C GLY A 132 6.57 -4.77 -37.36
N ALA A 133 6.13 -3.95 -36.39
CA ALA A 133 7.00 -3.37 -35.36
C ALA A 133 7.37 -4.43 -34.30
N ASN A 134 8.50 -4.21 -33.62
CA ASN A 134 8.93 -5.07 -32.50
C ASN A 134 8.54 -4.47 -31.17
N ILE A 135 7.68 -5.16 -30.40
CA ILE A 135 7.20 -4.66 -29.11
C ILE A 135 8.32 -4.44 -28.08
N GLY A 136 9.39 -5.24 -28.11
CA GLY A 136 10.53 -5.08 -27.22
C GLY A 136 11.30 -3.78 -27.50
N GLU A 137 11.45 -3.42 -28.78
CA GLU A 137 12.08 -2.15 -29.20
C GLU A 137 11.20 -0.95 -28.83
N VAL A 138 9.90 -1.04 -29.07
CA VAL A 138 8.92 -0.02 -28.66
C VAL A 138 8.95 0.18 -27.16
N ALA A 139 8.87 -0.90 -26.37
CA ALA A 139 8.92 -0.84 -24.90
C ALA A 139 10.23 -0.22 -24.40
N LYS A 140 11.37 -0.57 -25.00
CA LYS A 140 12.68 0.02 -24.67
C LYS A 140 12.72 1.51 -24.99
N ALA A 141 12.21 1.92 -26.14
CA ALA A 141 12.20 3.31 -26.58
C ALA A 141 11.33 4.19 -25.66
N ILE A 142 10.08 3.78 -25.42
CA ILE A 142 9.18 4.56 -24.54
C ILE A 142 9.62 4.51 -23.08
N GLY A 143 10.19 3.39 -22.63
CA GLY A 143 10.70 3.24 -21.25
C GLY A 143 11.96 4.06 -20.96
N ALA A 144 12.65 4.58 -21.98
CA ALA A 144 13.77 5.52 -21.84
C ALA A 144 13.31 6.92 -21.44
N ASP A 145 12.04 7.29 -21.68
CA ASP A 145 11.47 8.54 -21.18
C ASP A 145 11.27 8.43 -19.65
N SER A 146 11.91 9.33 -18.90
CA SER A 146 11.86 9.32 -17.42
C SER A 146 10.44 9.48 -16.85
N ARG A 147 9.52 10.11 -17.59
CA ARG A 147 8.11 10.27 -17.22
C ARG A 147 7.34 8.94 -17.31
N ILE A 148 7.79 8.02 -18.15
CA ILE A 148 7.21 6.68 -18.33
C ILE A 148 7.99 5.66 -17.49
N GLY A 149 9.31 5.58 -17.65
CA GLY A 149 10.17 4.61 -16.99
C GLY A 149 9.99 3.19 -17.53
N LYS A 150 11.00 2.36 -17.34
CA LYS A 150 11.17 1.04 -17.97
C LYS A 150 10.36 -0.10 -17.34
N ASN A 151 9.84 0.09 -16.12
CA ASN A 151 9.21 -0.99 -15.37
C ASN A 151 7.78 -1.28 -15.84
N PHE A 152 7.36 -2.55 -15.80
CA PHE A 152 6.01 -3.01 -16.18
C PHE A 152 5.64 -2.76 -17.65
N LEU A 153 6.63 -2.71 -18.55
CA LEU A 153 6.45 -2.58 -20.01
C LEU A 153 6.79 -3.86 -20.77
N LYS A 154 6.82 -5.01 -20.13
CA LYS A 154 7.03 -6.29 -20.80
C LYS A 154 5.68 -6.88 -21.19
N SER A 155 5.45 -7.09 -22.50
CA SER A 155 4.26 -7.76 -22.99
C SER A 155 4.27 -9.25 -22.63
N GLY A 156 3.11 -9.83 -22.47
CA GLY A 156 2.90 -11.23 -22.12
C GLY A 156 1.41 -11.58 -22.07
N PRO A 157 1.01 -12.73 -21.52
CA PRO A 157 -0.39 -13.16 -21.50
C PRO A 157 -1.32 -12.30 -20.61
N GLY A 158 -0.78 -11.31 -19.91
CA GLY A 158 -1.52 -10.42 -19.02
C GLY A 158 -0.80 -10.25 -17.68
N PHE A 159 -1.44 -9.55 -16.74
CA PHE A 159 -0.96 -9.51 -15.37
C PHE A 159 -1.47 -10.73 -14.59
N GLY A 160 -0.65 -11.23 -13.66
CA GLY A 160 -0.96 -12.39 -12.81
C GLY A 160 -0.80 -12.05 -11.33
N GLY A 161 -0.85 -13.11 -10.52
CA GLY A 161 -0.74 -13.02 -9.07
C GLY A 161 -2.05 -12.66 -8.37
N SER A 162 -2.15 -13.01 -7.09
CA SER A 162 -3.35 -12.80 -6.29
C SER A 162 -3.60 -11.32 -5.96
N CYS A 163 -2.52 -10.52 -5.86
CA CYS A 163 -2.60 -9.13 -5.40
C CYS A 163 -3.30 -8.22 -6.41
N PHE A 164 -2.87 -8.18 -7.66
CA PHE A 164 -3.45 -7.29 -8.67
C PHE A 164 -4.95 -7.54 -8.86
N LYS A 165 -5.35 -8.82 -9.03
CA LYS A 165 -6.76 -9.16 -9.22
C LYS A 165 -7.62 -8.72 -8.03
N LYS A 166 -7.18 -9.03 -6.82
CA LYS A 166 -7.90 -8.68 -5.59
C LYS A 166 -8.05 -7.17 -5.43
N ASP A 167 -6.98 -6.43 -5.65
CA ASP A 167 -6.96 -4.98 -5.42
C ASP A 167 -7.76 -4.22 -6.48
N ILE A 168 -7.74 -4.66 -7.75
CA ILE A 168 -8.58 -4.11 -8.81
C ILE A 168 -10.07 -4.37 -8.51
N LEU A 169 -10.43 -5.60 -8.09
CA LEU A 169 -11.81 -5.90 -7.73
C LEU A 169 -12.29 -5.07 -6.53
N ASN A 170 -11.41 -4.77 -5.59
CA ASN A 170 -11.70 -3.86 -4.49
C ASN A 170 -12.04 -2.44 -4.99
N LEU A 171 -11.25 -1.90 -5.93
CA LEU A 171 -11.51 -0.58 -6.51
C LEU A 171 -12.83 -0.56 -7.28
N VAL A 172 -13.13 -1.60 -8.07
CA VAL A 172 -14.41 -1.73 -8.79
C VAL A 172 -15.59 -1.78 -7.81
N TYR A 173 -15.44 -2.43 -6.66
CA TYR A 173 -16.50 -2.48 -5.64
C TYR A 173 -16.73 -1.11 -4.96
N LEU A 174 -15.69 -0.27 -4.87
CA LEU A 174 -15.76 1.05 -4.24
C LEU A 174 -16.30 2.14 -5.19
N SER A 175 -16.29 1.90 -6.51
CA SER A 175 -16.74 2.85 -7.54
C SER A 175 -18.23 2.70 -7.83
#